data_f6edc6afcf93fb150db1b6a61af0c0cc
#
_entry.id   f6edc6afcf93fb150db1b6a61af0c0cc
#
_cell.length_a   1.000
_cell.length_b   1.000
_cell.length_c   1.000
_cell.angle_alpha   90.00
_cell.angle_beta   90.00
_cell.angle_gamma   90.00
#
_symmetry.space_group_name_H-M   'P 1'
#
loop_
_entity.id
_entity.type
_entity.pdbx_description
1 polymer ?
#
loop_
_entity_poly.entity_id
_entity_poly.type
_entity_poly.pdbx_seq_one_letter_code
_entity_poly.pdbx_strand_id
1 'polypeptide(L)'
;MNTNKCLTVSLTAGRIVLGWLMFYAGLTKLITPGWTAAGFLSGAKTLTGLYAWLATPGLIGIVNFLNAWGLTLLGVSLILGLFVRWTAWPGVVLMALYYFASNALPAVPNGFLVDEHVIYALLLVIFFYANAGKHFGLDALIGRQKTPTAV
;
A
#
# COMPACT_ATOMS: atom_id res chain seq x y z
N MET A 1 -4.17 -24.28 -20.65
CA MET A 1 -4.82 -23.22 -19.84
C MET A 1 -4.64 -21.91 -20.58
N ASN A 2 -5.69 -21.12 -20.77
CA ASN A 2 -5.60 -19.88 -21.55
C ASN A 2 -4.75 -18.85 -20.80
N THR A 3 -3.69 -18.32 -21.41
CA THR A 3 -2.72 -17.36 -20.79
C THR A 3 -3.42 -16.18 -20.11
N ASN A 4 -4.50 -15.67 -20.68
CA ASN A 4 -5.28 -14.58 -20.10
C ASN A 4 -5.94 -14.96 -18.75
N LYS A 5 -6.41 -16.20 -18.62
CA LYS A 5 -6.99 -16.69 -17.35
C LYS A 5 -5.93 -16.83 -16.26
N CYS A 6 -4.75 -17.37 -16.62
CA CYS A 6 -3.64 -17.47 -15.68
C CYS A 6 -3.21 -16.11 -15.16
N LEU A 7 -3.04 -15.14 -16.04
CA LEU A 7 -2.65 -13.78 -15.67
C LEU A 7 -3.70 -13.16 -14.74
N THR A 8 -4.97 -13.29 -15.06
CA THR A 8 -6.06 -12.75 -14.22
C THR A 8 -6.06 -13.37 -12.82
N VAL A 9 -5.88 -14.70 -12.72
CA VAL A 9 -5.82 -15.38 -11.43
C VAL A 9 -4.59 -14.95 -10.65
N SER A 10 -3.42 -14.84 -11.28
CA SER A 10 -2.18 -14.39 -10.64
C SER A 10 -2.27 -12.95 -10.12
N LEU A 11 -2.84 -12.04 -10.91
CA LEU A 11 -3.07 -10.65 -10.49
C LEU A 11 -4.02 -10.58 -9.29
N THR A 12 -5.09 -11.36 -9.32
CA THR A 12 -6.06 -11.42 -8.21
C THR A 12 -5.42 -11.99 -6.94
N ALA A 13 -4.69 -13.08 -7.06
CA ALA A 13 -3.98 -13.69 -5.93
C ALA A 13 -2.95 -12.74 -5.33
N GLY A 14 -2.09 -12.14 -6.15
CA GLY A 14 -1.09 -11.17 -5.70
C GLY A 14 -1.71 -9.96 -5.01
N ARG A 15 -2.85 -9.46 -5.53
CA ARG A 15 -3.60 -8.37 -4.94
C ARG A 15 -4.13 -8.73 -3.55
N ILE A 16 -4.73 -9.94 -3.41
CA ILE A 16 -5.28 -10.39 -2.12
C ILE A 16 -4.16 -10.59 -1.09
N VAL A 17 -3.05 -11.22 -1.50
CA VAL A 17 -1.92 -11.47 -0.61
C VAL A 17 -1.28 -10.16 -0.13
N LEU A 18 -1.00 -9.22 -1.05
CA LEU A 18 -0.48 -7.90 -0.66
C LEU A 18 -1.51 -7.14 0.19
N GLY A 19 -2.78 -7.22 -0.17
CA GLY A 19 -3.88 -6.61 0.58
C GLY A 19 -3.97 -7.12 2.01
N TRP A 20 -3.83 -8.44 2.21
CA TRP A 20 -3.79 -9.02 3.55
C TRP A 20 -2.62 -8.52 4.38
N LEU A 21 -1.42 -8.44 3.79
CA LEU A 21 -0.23 -7.94 4.46
C LEU A 21 -0.43 -6.47 4.90
N MET A 22 -0.94 -5.62 4.04
CA MET A 22 -1.20 -4.21 4.35
C MET A 22 -2.31 -4.07 5.40
N PHE A 23 -3.40 -4.84 5.26
CA PHE A 23 -4.50 -4.84 6.22
C PHE A 23 -4.04 -5.25 7.62
N TYR A 24 -3.30 -6.35 7.72
CA TYR A 24 -2.78 -6.83 9.00
C TYR A 24 -1.83 -5.82 9.63
N ALA A 25 -0.91 -5.25 8.85
CA ALA A 25 0.02 -4.23 9.31
C ALA A 25 -0.68 -2.94 9.79
N GLY A 26 -1.78 -2.55 9.16
CA GLY A 26 -2.59 -1.41 9.59
C GLY A 26 -3.43 -1.73 10.82
N LEU A 27 -4.14 -2.87 10.80
CA LEU A 27 -5.01 -3.30 11.89
C LEU A 27 -4.25 -3.46 13.21
N THR A 28 -3.07 -4.08 13.20
CA THR A 28 -2.25 -4.22 14.41
C THR A 28 -1.91 -2.87 15.03
N LYS A 29 -1.66 -1.84 14.22
CA LYS A 29 -1.43 -0.48 14.71
C LYS A 29 -2.67 0.15 15.35
N LEU A 30 -3.86 -0.13 14.79
CA LEU A 30 -5.13 0.39 15.32
C LEU A 30 -5.53 -0.25 16.64
N ILE A 31 -5.25 -1.55 16.82
CA ILE A 31 -5.67 -2.29 18.04
C ILE A 31 -4.61 -2.26 19.14
N THR A 32 -3.37 -1.81 18.87
CA THR A 32 -2.30 -1.72 19.87
C THR A 32 -2.43 -0.42 20.65
N PRO A 33 -2.75 -0.45 21.96
CA PRO A 33 -2.87 0.75 22.75
C PRO A 33 -1.57 1.55 22.79
N GLY A 34 -1.66 2.86 22.57
CA GLY A 34 -0.49 3.73 22.62
C GLY A 34 0.48 3.58 21.45
N TRP A 35 0.12 2.86 20.39
CA TRP A 35 0.98 2.75 19.21
C TRP A 35 1.29 4.12 18.61
N THR A 36 2.56 4.36 18.27
CA THR A 36 3.02 5.57 17.62
C THR A 36 4.16 5.29 16.66
N ALA A 37 4.19 6.01 15.56
CA ALA A 37 5.27 5.98 14.58
C ALA A 37 6.52 6.77 15.06
N ALA A 38 6.48 7.47 16.20
CA ALA A 38 7.54 8.36 16.63
C ALA A 38 8.91 7.67 16.73
N GLY A 39 8.95 6.45 17.31
CA GLY A 39 10.19 5.68 17.41
C GLY A 39 10.77 5.28 16.05
N PHE A 40 9.91 4.92 15.10
CA PHE A 40 10.31 4.59 13.74
C PHE A 40 10.84 5.81 12.99
N LEU A 41 10.16 6.96 13.11
CA LEU A 41 10.56 8.21 12.46
C LEU A 41 11.86 8.78 13.03
N SER A 42 12.03 8.73 14.35
CA SER A 42 13.28 9.18 15.00
C SER A 42 14.48 8.28 14.72
N GLY A 43 14.24 7.01 14.39
CA GLY A 43 15.25 6.05 13.96
C GLY A 43 15.54 6.04 12.45
N ALA A 44 14.95 6.97 11.69
CA ALA A 44 15.11 7.02 10.24
C ALA A 44 16.57 7.20 9.82
N LYS A 45 17.00 6.42 8.84
CA LYS A 45 18.41 6.36 8.40
C LYS A 45 18.70 7.29 7.23
N THR A 46 17.68 7.63 6.44
CA THR A 46 17.78 8.54 5.30
C THR A 46 16.72 9.63 5.45
N LEU A 47 16.95 10.82 4.90
CA LEU A 47 16.06 12.01 5.01
C LEU A 47 15.70 12.33 6.48
N THR A 48 16.67 12.21 7.38
CA THR A 48 16.47 12.34 8.84
C THR A 48 15.76 13.64 9.24
N GLY A 49 16.06 14.77 8.58
CA GLY A 49 15.38 16.05 8.84
C GLY A 49 13.89 16.02 8.55
N LEU A 50 13.46 15.37 7.46
CA LEU A 50 12.04 15.20 7.12
C LEU A 50 11.34 14.35 8.18
N TYR A 51 11.92 13.22 8.55
CA TYR A 51 11.30 12.31 9.53
C TYR A 51 11.29 12.89 10.94
N ALA A 52 12.33 13.65 11.33
CA ALA A 52 12.34 14.38 12.59
C ALA A 52 11.21 15.44 12.63
N TRP A 53 10.98 16.14 11.53
CA TRP A 53 9.88 17.10 11.42
C TRP A 53 8.51 16.40 11.51
N LEU A 54 8.32 15.26 10.84
CA LEU A 54 7.09 14.45 10.93
C LEU A 54 6.86 13.88 12.34
N ALA A 55 7.92 13.67 13.12
CA ALA A 55 7.85 13.17 14.49
C ALA A 55 7.53 14.25 15.53
N THR A 56 7.40 15.53 15.12
CA THR A 56 7.08 16.63 16.05
C THR A 56 5.71 16.46 16.69
N PRO A 57 5.50 16.96 17.94
CA PRO A 57 4.22 16.81 18.64
C PRO A 57 3.00 17.31 17.87
N GLY A 58 3.17 18.32 17.00
CA GLY A 58 2.09 18.86 16.18
C GLY A 58 1.68 17.97 15.01
N LEU A 59 2.56 17.09 14.52
CA LEU A 59 2.33 16.28 13.32
C LEU A 59 2.17 14.79 13.61
N ILE A 60 2.77 14.28 14.68
CA ILE A 60 2.81 12.84 14.94
C ILE A 60 1.42 12.20 15.04
N GLY A 61 0.43 12.92 15.57
CA GLY A 61 -0.95 12.43 15.63
C GLY A 61 -1.54 12.19 14.23
N ILE A 62 -1.30 13.12 13.30
CA ILE A 62 -1.73 13.01 11.90
C ILE A 62 -0.98 11.86 11.21
N VAL A 63 0.32 11.76 11.43
CA VAL A 63 1.15 10.68 10.87
C VAL A 63 0.67 9.31 11.36
N ASN A 64 0.40 9.16 12.65
CA ASN A 64 -0.13 7.94 13.24
C ASN A 64 -1.47 7.54 12.60
N PHE A 65 -2.38 8.51 12.48
CA PHE A 65 -3.69 8.29 11.85
C PHE A 65 -3.55 7.86 10.38
N LEU A 66 -2.80 8.62 9.58
CA LEU A 66 -2.59 8.32 8.16
C LEU A 66 -1.89 6.98 7.94
N ASN A 67 -0.94 6.63 8.81
CA ASN A 67 -0.22 5.39 8.73
C ASN A 67 -1.12 4.18 9.03
N ALA A 68 -1.80 4.19 10.17
CA ALA A 68 -2.62 3.07 10.60
C ALA A 68 -3.86 2.88 9.69
N TRP A 69 -4.61 3.94 9.44
CA TRP A 69 -5.79 3.90 8.57
C TRP A 69 -5.42 3.75 7.10
N GLY A 70 -4.35 4.41 6.64
CA GLY A 70 -3.87 4.29 5.26
C GLY A 70 -3.53 2.85 4.89
N LEU A 71 -2.77 2.14 5.72
CA LEU A 71 -2.48 0.72 5.51
C LEU A 71 -3.74 -0.16 5.58
N THR A 72 -4.60 0.08 6.57
CA THR A 72 -5.83 -0.71 6.74
C THR A 72 -6.75 -0.56 5.53
N LEU A 73 -7.01 0.69 5.10
CA LEU A 73 -7.88 0.96 3.96
C LEU A 73 -7.28 0.51 2.64
N LEU A 74 -5.96 0.66 2.45
CA LEU A 74 -5.25 0.11 1.30
C LEU A 74 -5.42 -1.42 1.26
N GLY A 75 -5.23 -2.09 2.39
CA GLY A 75 -5.42 -3.53 2.50
C GLY A 75 -6.83 -3.97 2.17
N VAL A 76 -7.86 -3.32 2.73
CA VAL A 76 -9.28 -3.57 2.42
C VAL A 76 -9.58 -3.36 0.94
N SER A 77 -9.10 -2.24 0.38
CA SER A 77 -9.23 -1.93 -1.05
C SER A 77 -8.67 -3.03 -1.93
N LEU A 78 -7.46 -3.50 -1.62
CA LEU A 78 -6.80 -4.56 -2.38
C LEU A 78 -7.51 -5.91 -2.21
N ILE A 79 -7.93 -6.30 -1.01
CA ILE A 79 -8.64 -7.56 -0.78
C ILE A 79 -9.97 -7.59 -1.54
N LEU A 80 -10.78 -6.57 -1.39
CA LEU A 80 -12.09 -6.49 -2.03
C LEU A 80 -12.01 -6.17 -3.53
N GLY A 81 -10.89 -5.65 -4.01
CA GLY A 81 -10.77 -5.14 -5.37
C GLY A 81 -11.64 -3.92 -5.62
N LEU A 82 -11.74 -3.03 -4.61
CA LEU A 82 -12.56 -1.84 -4.62
C LEU A 82 -11.68 -0.59 -4.61
N PHE A 83 -11.88 0.32 -5.57
CA PHE A 83 -11.09 1.54 -5.73
C PHE A 83 -9.57 1.31 -5.83
N VAL A 84 -9.14 0.13 -6.33
CA VAL A 84 -7.72 -0.26 -6.39
C VAL A 84 -6.89 0.78 -7.12
N ARG A 85 -7.41 1.35 -8.21
CA ARG A 85 -6.72 2.38 -8.98
C ARG A 85 -6.47 3.67 -8.17
N TRP A 86 -7.40 4.05 -7.31
CA TRP A 86 -7.30 5.26 -6.50
C TRP A 86 -6.38 5.08 -5.29
N THR A 87 -6.39 3.90 -4.68
CA THR A 87 -5.60 3.59 -3.49
C THR A 87 -4.16 3.18 -3.79
N ALA A 88 -3.87 2.77 -5.03
CA ALA A 88 -2.52 2.33 -5.41
C ALA A 88 -1.48 3.45 -5.28
N TRP A 89 -1.76 4.68 -5.74
CA TRP A 89 -0.79 5.77 -5.67
C TRP A 89 -0.48 6.26 -4.25
N PRO A 90 -1.46 6.52 -3.37
CA PRO A 90 -1.18 6.74 -1.96
C PRO A 90 -0.38 5.59 -1.33
N GLY A 91 -0.67 4.35 -1.71
CA GLY A 91 0.10 3.18 -1.29
C GLY A 91 1.56 3.23 -1.75
N VAL A 92 1.83 3.59 -3.00
CA VAL A 92 3.20 3.76 -3.53
C VAL A 92 3.95 4.83 -2.74
N VAL A 93 3.32 5.97 -2.46
CA VAL A 93 3.92 7.05 -1.66
C VAL A 93 4.25 6.54 -0.25
N LEU A 94 3.33 5.81 0.38
CA LEU A 94 3.55 5.24 1.70
C LEU A 94 4.72 4.24 1.70
N MET A 95 4.83 3.38 0.71
CA MET A 95 5.95 2.44 0.56
C MET A 95 7.28 3.18 0.35
N ALA A 96 7.30 4.26 -0.43
CA ALA A 96 8.48 5.09 -0.60
C ALA A 96 8.91 5.74 0.74
N LEU A 97 7.97 6.25 1.53
CA LEU A 97 8.29 6.79 2.85
C LEU A 97 8.86 5.72 3.79
N TYR A 98 8.32 4.51 3.79
CA TYR A 98 8.89 3.42 4.57
C TYR A 98 10.29 3.05 4.09
N TYR A 99 10.50 2.97 2.79
CA TYR A 99 11.80 2.65 2.19
C TYR A 99 12.91 3.60 2.65
N PHE A 100 12.68 4.91 2.55
CA PHE A 100 13.68 5.90 2.96
C PHE A 100 13.88 5.99 4.49
N ALA A 101 12.86 5.67 5.29
CA ALA A 101 13.01 5.64 6.73
C ALA A 101 13.81 4.42 7.20
N SER A 102 13.55 3.24 6.61
CA SER A 102 14.14 1.98 7.06
C SER A 102 15.59 1.80 6.62
N ASN A 103 16.01 2.39 5.50
CA ASN A 103 17.25 2.04 4.82
C ASN A 103 18.29 3.15 4.85
N ALA A 104 19.54 2.76 5.16
CA ALA A 104 20.73 3.59 5.00
C ALA A 104 21.29 3.40 3.59
N LEU A 105 20.76 4.15 2.65
CA LEU A 105 21.13 4.03 1.22
C LEU A 105 22.61 4.29 0.97
N PRO A 106 23.25 3.55 0.01
CA PRO A 106 22.66 2.53 -0.86
C PRO A 106 22.63 1.11 -0.27
N ALA A 107 23.11 0.90 0.95
CA ALA A 107 23.28 -0.41 1.59
C ALA A 107 21.97 -0.85 2.25
N VAL A 108 21.05 -1.42 1.49
CA VAL A 108 19.86 -2.09 2.00
C VAL A 108 20.23 -3.51 2.44
N PRO A 109 19.80 -3.98 3.64
CA PRO A 109 20.06 -5.35 4.06
C PRO A 109 19.53 -6.36 3.03
N ASN A 110 20.38 -7.31 2.64
CA ASN A 110 20.08 -8.43 1.74
C ASN A 110 19.69 -8.08 0.29
N GLY A 111 19.70 -6.81 -0.13
CA GLY A 111 19.24 -6.48 -1.48
C GLY A 111 19.90 -5.29 -2.17
N PHE A 112 20.96 -4.73 -1.58
CA PHE A 112 21.62 -3.51 -2.07
C PHE A 112 20.57 -2.40 -2.33
N LEU A 113 20.10 -1.98 -3.33
CA LEU A 113 19.10 -0.92 -3.53
C LEU A 113 17.63 -1.39 -3.39
N VAL A 114 17.38 -2.68 -3.29
CA VAL A 114 16.02 -3.23 -3.33
C VAL A 114 15.66 -3.90 -2.00
N ASP A 115 14.57 -3.45 -1.38
CA ASP A 115 13.93 -4.11 -0.23
C ASP A 115 12.46 -4.45 -0.54
N GLU A 116 11.75 -4.98 0.45
CA GLU A 116 10.34 -5.34 0.32
C GLU A 116 9.43 -4.17 -0.06
N HIS A 117 9.73 -2.93 0.38
CA HIS A 117 8.91 -1.76 0.06
C HIS A 117 8.96 -1.40 -1.42
N VAL A 118 10.12 -1.58 -2.06
CA VAL A 118 10.27 -1.41 -3.52
C VAL A 118 9.41 -2.44 -4.26
N ILE A 119 9.40 -3.69 -3.78
CA ILE A 119 8.59 -4.76 -4.39
C ILE A 119 7.10 -4.46 -4.22
N TYR A 120 6.67 -4.03 -3.03
CA TYR A 120 5.27 -3.66 -2.78
C TYR A 120 4.83 -2.46 -3.62
N ALA A 121 5.66 -1.43 -3.74
CA ALA A 121 5.40 -0.28 -4.60
C ALA A 121 5.25 -0.71 -6.07
N LEU A 122 6.12 -1.57 -6.57
CA LEU A 122 6.05 -2.08 -7.94
C LEU A 122 4.78 -2.89 -8.19
N LEU A 123 4.37 -3.75 -7.23
CA LEU A 123 3.11 -4.50 -7.32
C LEU A 123 1.91 -3.55 -7.36
N LEU A 124 1.90 -2.49 -6.55
CA LEU A 124 0.82 -1.49 -6.58
C LEU A 124 0.74 -0.78 -7.94
N VAL A 125 1.88 -0.44 -8.54
CA VAL A 125 1.96 0.13 -9.90
C VAL A 125 1.41 -0.85 -10.93
N ILE A 126 1.78 -2.13 -10.84
CA ILE A 126 1.24 -3.18 -11.72
C ILE A 126 -0.28 -3.28 -11.56
N PHE A 127 -0.81 -3.30 -10.34
CA PHE A 127 -2.26 -3.38 -10.09
C PHE A 127 -3.01 -2.15 -10.61
N PHE A 128 -2.39 -0.97 -10.55
CA PHE A 128 -2.92 0.26 -11.13
C PHE A 128 -3.08 0.15 -12.65
N TYR A 129 -2.00 -0.20 -13.36
CA TYR A 129 -2.03 -0.28 -14.83
C TYR A 129 -2.83 -1.47 -15.35
N ALA A 130 -2.78 -2.60 -14.65
CA ALA A 130 -3.59 -3.77 -14.99
C ALA A 130 -5.08 -3.62 -14.66
N ASN A 131 -5.50 -2.51 -14.05
CA ASN A 131 -6.87 -2.35 -13.52
C ASN A 131 -7.31 -3.57 -12.67
N ALA A 132 -6.44 -4.03 -11.79
CA ALA A 132 -6.59 -5.30 -11.09
C ALA A 132 -7.89 -5.41 -10.27
N GLY A 133 -8.50 -4.29 -9.87
CA GLY A 133 -9.81 -4.27 -9.21
C GLY A 133 -10.97 -4.76 -10.09
N LYS A 134 -10.82 -4.73 -11.42
CA LYS A 134 -11.82 -5.26 -12.37
C LYS A 134 -11.70 -6.78 -12.56
N HIS A 135 -10.62 -7.40 -12.09
CA HIS A 135 -10.41 -8.83 -12.16
C HIS A 135 -10.86 -9.49 -10.84
N PHE A 136 -12.02 -10.12 -10.85
CA PHE A 136 -12.63 -10.73 -9.65
C PHE A 136 -12.71 -9.79 -8.44
N GLY A 137 -12.91 -8.47 -8.69
CA GLY A 137 -13.06 -7.45 -7.64
C GLY A 137 -14.36 -6.66 -7.79
N LEU A 138 -14.69 -5.88 -6.74
CA LEU A 138 -15.91 -5.07 -6.70
C LEU A 138 -15.90 -3.93 -7.75
N ASP A 139 -14.75 -3.46 -8.20
CA ASP A 139 -14.64 -2.48 -9.30
C ASP A 139 -15.27 -2.99 -10.60
N ALA A 140 -15.34 -4.32 -10.80
CA ALA A 140 -16.01 -4.92 -11.95
C ALA A 140 -17.55 -4.71 -11.89
N LEU A 141 -18.12 -4.73 -10.69
CA LEU A 141 -19.57 -4.53 -10.50
C LEU A 141 -19.95 -3.06 -10.69
N ILE A 142 -19.14 -2.15 -10.15
CA ILE A 142 -19.37 -0.69 -10.29
C ILE A 142 -19.23 -0.24 -11.73
N GLY A 143 -18.26 -0.80 -12.48
CA GLY A 143 -18.05 -0.49 -13.91
C GLY A 143 -19.19 -0.93 -14.84
N ARG A 144 -19.91 -2.02 -14.48
CA ARG A 144 -21.05 -2.53 -15.26
C ARG A 144 -22.28 -1.62 -15.24
N GLN A 145 -22.46 -0.80 -14.20
CA GLN A 145 -23.62 0.08 -14.08
C GLN A 145 -23.54 1.34 -14.95
N LYS A 146 -22.43 1.60 -15.65
CA LYS A 146 -22.21 2.82 -16.45
C LYS A 146 -22.38 2.63 -17.96
N THR A 147 -22.89 1.51 -18.46
CA THR A 147 -23.31 1.38 -19.85
C THR A 147 -24.78 1.83 -19.94
N PRO A 148 -25.10 3.03 -20.49
CA PRO A 148 -26.47 3.35 -20.85
C PRO A 148 -26.87 2.36 -21.94
N THR A 149 -27.96 1.68 -21.77
CA THR A 149 -28.65 0.99 -22.85
C THR A 149 -28.91 2.04 -23.92
N ALA A 150 -28.20 1.96 -25.06
CA ALA A 150 -28.54 2.74 -26.23
C ALA A 150 -29.96 2.30 -26.67
N VAL A 151 -30.89 3.24 -26.62
CA VAL A 151 -32.20 3.17 -27.26
C VAL A 151 -32.03 3.39 -28.74
#